data_1b86d108393624ed6aa6daba104d4603
#
_entry.id   1b86d108393624ed6aa6daba104d4603
#
_cell.length_a   1.000
_cell.length_b   1.000
_cell.length_c   1.000
_cell.angle_alpha   90.00
_cell.angle_beta   90.00
_cell.angle_gamma   90.00
#
_symmetry.space_group_name_H-M   'P 1'
#
loop_
_entity.id
_entity.type
_entity.pdbx_description
1 polymer ?
#
loop_
_entity_poly.entity_id
_entity_poly.type
_entity_poly.pdbx_seq_one_letter_code
_entity_poly.pdbx_strand_id
1 'polypeptide(L)'
;CVLCYRAQSVDRILYLIGSFEFKGIEDFEKSFEKSDFGEWLKKHKKFKVECLRLGSHDFKSVDIEKRLVNFINKKYKNAKFGMKLYEIIFFVHIINNNCYVGVDFAGFELNKRAYKIFLHPNSLRATISYALAKESGFQKDEVLLDPFSRDGIIPIEAALYANDFPVNYYKKDRFAFLMLNLGVDYEKLFKGIDRKIIKKSKSGIY
;
A
#
# COMPACT_ATOMS: atom_id res chain seq x y z
N CYS A 1 5.89 3.47 -7.80
CA CYS A 1 5.47 2.37 -8.70
C CYS A 1 6.28 1.10 -8.45
N VAL A 2 7.63 1.13 -8.55
CA VAL A 2 8.49 -0.06 -8.36
C VAL A 2 8.25 -0.72 -7.01
N LEU A 3 8.23 0.06 -5.93
CA LEU A 3 7.98 -0.47 -4.58
C LEU A 3 6.59 -1.10 -4.45
N CYS A 4 5.53 -0.52 -5.02
CA CYS A 4 4.20 -1.13 -5.02
C CYS A 4 4.21 -2.50 -5.68
N TYR A 5 5.02 -2.68 -6.73
CA TYR A 5 5.09 -3.92 -7.48
C TYR A 5 5.93 -5.00 -6.79
N ARG A 6 7.04 -4.62 -6.14
CA ARG A 6 8.07 -5.55 -5.63
C ARG A 6 8.12 -5.72 -4.13
N ALA A 7 7.76 -4.69 -3.34
CA ALA A 7 8.05 -4.70 -1.92
C ALA A 7 7.22 -5.74 -1.15
N GLN A 8 7.90 -6.61 -0.41
CA GLN A 8 7.30 -7.68 0.38
C GLN A 8 6.94 -7.25 1.81
N SER A 9 7.61 -6.22 2.34
CA SER A 9 7.53 -5.80 3.75
C SER A 9 6.57 -4.65 4.04
N VAL A 10 5.81 -4.16 3.04
CA VAL A 10 4.97 -2.98 3.19
C VAL A 10 3.50 -3.29 2.92
N ASP A 11 2.61 -2.63 3.66
CA ASP A 11 1.17 -2.78 3.51
C ASP A 11 0.58 -1.72 2.55
N ARG A 12 1.14 -0.50 2.52
CA ARG A 12 0.75 0.60 1.62
C ARG A 12 1.95 1.48 1.27
N ILE A 13 1.84 2.19 0.17
CA ILE A 13 2.83 3.17 -0.27
C ILE A 13 2.10 4.45 -0.65
N LEU A 14 2.40 5.51 0.10
CA LEU A 14 1.78 6.82 -0.08
C LEU A 14 2.81 7.82 -0.60
N TYR A 15 2.39 8.68 -1.52
CA TYR A 15 3.08 9.94 -1.77
C TYR A 15 2.60 10.94 -0.73
N LEU A 16 3.46 11.28 0.23
CA LEU A 16 3.11 12.13 1.36
C LEU A 16 2.88 13.58 0.90
N ILE A 17 1.72 14.15 1.23
CA ILE A 17 1.35 15.54 0.93
C ILE A 17 1.17 16.39 2.19
N GLY A 18 1.09 15.75 3.36
CA GLY A 18 1.03 16.44 4.63
C GLY A 18 1.24 15.49 5.80
N SER A 19 1.83 16.01 6.86
CA SER A 19 1.93 15.32 8.15
C SER A 19 1.79 16.33 9.28
N PHE A 20 1.11 15.95 10.36
CA PHE A 20 0.89 16.81 11.52
C PHE A 20 0.56 16.00 12.76
N GLU A 21 0.82 16.59 13.92
CA GLU A 21 0.31 16.12 15.19
C GLU A 21 -1.04 16.77 15.49
N PHE A 22 -1.91 16.06 16.18
CA PHE A 22 -3.22 16.55 16.61
C PHE A 22 -3.50 16.15 18.04
N LYS A 23 -4.33 16.94 18.72
CA LYS A 23 -4.83 16.67 20.08
C LYS A 23 -6.27 16.20 20.06
N GLY A 24 -7.04 16.65 19.09
CA GLY A 24 -8.43 16.29 18.89
C GLY A 24 -8.87 16.39 17.45
N ILE A 25 -10.08 15.94 17.17
CA ILE A 25 -10.64 15.92 15.81
C ILE A 25 -10.76 17.31 15.18
N GLU A 26 -10.80 18.36 16.01
CA GLU A 26 -10.94 19.75 15.55
C GLU A 26 -9.68 20.30 14.88
N ASP A 27 -8.53 19.70 15.15
CA ASP A 27 -7.25 20.14 14.58
C ASP A 27 -7.09 19.77 13.11
N PHE A 28 -7.87 18.79 12.64
CA PHE A 28 -7.72 18.24 11.27
C PHE A 28 -7.98 19.26 10.17
N GLU A 29 -9.02 20.10 10.29
CA GLU A 29 -9.36 21.07 9.24
C GLU A 29 -8.25 22.09 9.02
N LYS A 30 -7.71 22.65 10.12
CA LYS A 30 -6.58 23.60 10.06
C LYS A 30 -5.32 22.95 9.50
N SER A 31 -5.12 21.68 9.80
CA SER A 31 -3.96 20.93 9.34
C SER A 31 -4.06 20.52 7.88
N PHE A 32 -5.27 20.20 7.39
CA PHE A 32 -5.52 19.94 5.97
C PHE A 32 -5.25 21.18 5.10
N GLU A 33 -5.42 22.39 5.62
CA GLU A 33 -5.09 23.62 4.89
C GLU A 33 -3.61 23.72 4.50
N LYS A 34 -2.72 23.13 5.31
CA LYS A 34 -1.27 23.10 5.08
C LYS A 34 -0.83 22.04 4.07
N SER A 35 -1.75 21.14 3.67
CA SER A 35 -1.47 20.05 2.74
C SER A 35 -1.83 20.46 1.30
N ASP A 36 -0.96 20.14 0.34
CA ASP A 36 -1.19 20.49 -1.06
C ASP A 36 -2.00 19.43 -1.82
N PHE A 37 -3.30 19.50 -1.68
CA PHE A 37 -4.24 18.70 -2.48
C PHE A 37 -4.40 19.27 -3.90
N GLY A 38 -4.12 20.56 -4.09
CA GLY A 38 -4.42 21.28 -5.31
C GLY A 38 -3.62 20.80 -6.52
N GLU A 39 -2.35 20.44 -6.32
CA GLU A 39 -1.52 19.88 -7.38
C GLU A 39 -2.16 18.63 -8.02
N TRP A 40 -2.70 17.75 -7.18
CA TRP A 40 -3.33 16.50 -7.61
C TRP A 40 -4.74 16.72 -8.18
N LEU A 41 -5.55 17.58 -7.55
CA LEU A 41 -6.93 17.85 -7.96
C LEU A 41 -7.05 18.70 -9.24
N LYS A 42 -5.99 19.39 -9.66
CA LYS A 42 -5.93 20.02 -10.99
C LYS A 42 -6.01 19.00 -12.11
N LYS A 43 -5.40 17.83 -11.92
CA LYS A 43 -5.33 16.75 -12.92
C LYS A 43 -6.44 15.71 -12.75
N HIS A 44 -6.87 15.47 -11.52
CA HIS A 44 -7.79 14.39 -11.12
C HIS A 44 -9.02 14.96 -10.42
N LYS A 45 -10.13 15.00 -11.12
CA LYS A 45 -11.37 15.62 -10.60
C LYS A 45 -12.19 14.72 -9.70
N LYS A 46 -12.05 13.40 -9.86
CA LYS A 46 -12.79 12.41 -9.07
C LYS A 46 -11.87 11.77 -8.05
N PHE A 47 -12.20 11.92 -6.78
CA PHE A 47 -11.37 11.42 -5.69
C PHE A 47 -12.15 10.53 -4.73
N LYS A 48 -11.42 9.65 -4.07
CA LYS A 48 -11.86 8.84 -2.93
C LYS A 48 -11.00 9.20 -1.72
N VAL A 49 -11.55 9.06 -0.52
CA VAL A 49 -10.80 9.16 0.74
C VAL A 49 -10.89 7.83 1.46
N GLU A 50 -9.77 7.38 1.98
CA GLU A 50 -9.67 6.23 2.89
C GLU A 50 -8.89 6.65 4.13
N CYS A 51 -9.27 6.13 5.30
CA CYS A 51 -8.60 6.40 6.56
C CYS A 51 -8.29 5.11 7.31
N LEU A 52 -7.03 4.91 7.66
CA LEU A 52 -6.59 3.87 8.59
C LEU A 52 -6.13 4.52 9.89
N ARG A 53 -6.64 4.02 11.01
CA ARG A 53 -6.36 4.56 12.33
C ARG A 53 -5.80 3.48 13.24
N LEU A 54 -4.68 3.76 13.88
CA LEU A 54 -4.01 2.95 14.87
C LEU A 54 -3.88 3.74 16.18
N GLY A 55 -4.29 3.15 17.27
CA GLY A 55 -4.34 3.80 18.58
C GLY A 55 -5.78 4.01 19.08
N SER A 56 -5.90 4.59 20.27
CA SER A 56 -7.19 4.90 20.92
C SER A 56 -7.57 6.35 20.65
N HIS A 57 -8.78 6.58 20.11
CA HIS A 57 -9.28 7.91 19.77
C HIS A 57 -10.79 7.97 19.98
N ASP A 58 -11.33 9.13 20.32
CA ASP A 58 -12.76 9.38 20.55
C ASP A 58 -13.57 9.51 19.24
N PHE A 59 -12.93 9.34 18.08
CA PHE A 59 -13.54 9.43 16.76
C PHE A 59 -13.26 8.18 15.92
N LYS A 60 -14.07 7.97 14.88
CA LYS A 60 -13.93 6.86 13.94
C LYS A 60 -13.20 7.30 12.66
N SER A 61 -12.63 6.33 11.92
CA SER A 61 -11.99 6.61 10.61
C SER A 61 -12.94 7.32 9.65
N VAL A 62 -14.21 6.93 9.64
CA VAL A 62 -15.24 7.54 8.80
C VAL A 62 -15.46 9.02 9.10
N ASP A 63 -15.25 9.46 10.33
CA ASP A 63 -15.41 10.88 10.71
C ASP A 63 -14.31 11.72 10.07
N ILE A 64 -13.08 11.20 10.05
CA ILE A 64 -11.94 11.84 9.37
C ILE A 64 -12.13 11.84 7.85
N GLU A 65 -12.60 10.73 7.27
CA GLU A 65 -12.91 10.66 5.83
C GLU A 65 -13.93 11.74 5.43
N LYS A 66 -15.02 11.87 6.19
CA LYS A 66 -16.05 12.90 5.95
C LYS A 66 -15.49 14.32 6.08
N ARG A 67 -14.66 14.58 7.10
CA ARG A 67 -14.02 15.89 7.29
C ARG A 67 -13.13 16.25 6.09
N LEU A 68 -12.28 15.31 5.65
CA LEU A 68 -11.42 15.55 4.50
C LEU A 68 -12.22 15.74 3.20
N VAL A 69 -13.27 14.92 2.97
CA VAL A 69 -14.18 15.10 1.83
C VAL A 69 -14.82 16.49 1.84
N ASN A 70 -15.35 16.92 2.98
CA ASN A 70 -15.97 18.24 3.14
C ASN A 70 -14.98 19.37 2.91
N PHE A 71 -13.77 19.24 3.46
CA PHE A 71 -12.68 20.21 3.25
C PHE A 71 -12.32 20.34 1.76
N ILE A 72 -12.11 19.21 1.06
CA ILE A 72 -11.78 19.20 -0.36
C ILE A 72 -12.92 19.82 -1.19
N ASN A 73 -14.17 19.41 -0.97
CA ASN A 73 -15.32 19.93 -1.71
C ASN A 73 -15.53 21.43 -1.49
N LYS A 74 -15.26 21.94 -0.28
CA LYS A 74 -15.36 23.37 0.03
C LYS A 74 -14.29 24.18 -0.67
N LYS A 75 -13.05 23.69 -0.67
CA LYS A 75 -11.88 24.41 -1.22
C LYS A 75 -11.71 24.24 -2.73
N TYR A 76 -12.06 23.08 -3.26
CA TYR A 76 -11.85 22.71 -4.67
C TYR A 76 -13.17 22.35 -5.35
N LYS A 77 -13.90 23.38 -5.82
CA LYS A 77 -15.26 23.26 -6.37
C LYS A 77 -15.44 22.27 -7.53
N ASN A 78 -14.36 21.99 -8.27
CA ASN A 78 -14.38 21.05 -9.40
C ASN A 78 -14.07 19.59 -8.97
N ALA A 79 -13.69 19.37 -7.73
CA ALA A 79 -13.43 18.03 -7.20
C ALA A 79 -14.76 17.34 -6.87
N LYS A 80 -14.86 16.05 -7.22
CA LYS A 80 -16.05 15.24 -6.98
C LYS A 80 -15.67 13.99 -6.21
N PHE A 81 -16.25 13.83 -5.03
CA PHE A 81 -16.11 12.61 -4.25
C PHE A 81 -16.85 11.45 -4.92
N GLY A 82 -16.21 10.27 -4.98
CA GLY A 82 -16.82 9.06 -5.52
C GLY A 82 -16.27 7.79 -4.87
N MET A 83 -17.18 6.89 -4.45
CA MET A 83 -16.80 5.60 -3.85
C MET A 83 -16.35 4.56 -4.89
N LYS A 84 -16.95 4.56 -6.07
CA LYS A 84 -16.73 3.55 -7.12
C LYS A 84 -15.96 4.08 -8.33
N LEU A 85 -16.17 5.33 -8.68
CA LEU A 85 -15.56 5.98 -9.84
C LEU A 85 -14.66 7.10 -9.36
N TYR A 86 -13.39 6.83 -9.19
CA TYR A 86 -12.37 7.78 -8.75
C TYR A 86 -11.12 7.65 -9.63
N GLU A 87 -10.35 8.72 -9.68
CA GLU A 87 -9.07 8.83 -10.40
C GLU A 87 -7.88 8.88 -9.44
N ILE A 88 -8.15 9.29 -8.19
CA ILE A 88 -7.14 9.42 -7.15
C ILE A 88 -7.71 9.00 -5.79
N ILE A 89 -6.86 8.40 -4.97
CA ILE A 89 -7.18 8.05 -3.59
C ILE A 89 -6.32 8.89 -2.65
N PHE A 90 -6.96 9.73 -1.86
CA PHE A 90 -6.31 10.35 -0.71
C PHE A 90 -6.42 9.42 0.49
N PHE A 91 -5.28 9.04 1.03
CA PHE A 91 -5.20 8.15 2.16
C PHE A 91 -4.73 8.90 3.40
N VAL A 92 -5.49 8.75 4.49
CA VAL A 92 -5.16 9.31 5.79
C VAL A 92 -4.71 8.17 6.69
N HIS A 93 -3.47 8.22 7.18
CA HIS A 93 -2.94 7.26 8.13
C HIS A 93 -2.71 7.94 9.47
N ILE A 94 -3.40 7.48 10.49
CA ILE A 94 -3.30 7.98 11.85
C ILE A 94 -2.62 6.93 12.71
N ILE A 95 -1.55 7.32 13.38
CA ILE A 95 -0.82 6.49 14.33
C ILE A 95 -0.70 7.27 15.63
N ASN A 96 -1.43 6.85 16.65
CA ASN A 96 -1.57 7.62 17.89
C ASN A 96 -1.98 9.07 17.57
N ASN A 97 -1.19 10.06 17.96
CA ASN A 97 -1.47 11.49 17.75
C ASN A 97 -0.85 12.04 16.45
N ASN A 98 -0.27 11.20 15.61
CA ASN A 98 0.34 11.61 14.34
C ASN A 98 -0.57 11.25 13.16
N CYS A 99 -0.79 12.19 12.28
CA CYS A 99 -1.54 12.03 11.05
C CYS A 99 -0.65 12.23 9.83
N TYR A 100 -0.74 11.31 8.89
CA TYR A 100 -0.06 11.36 7.60
C TYR A 100 -1.12 11.33 6.51
N VAL A 101 -1.07 12.31 5.61
CA VAL A 101 -1.99 12.41 4.49
C VAL A 101 -1.20 12.27 3.20
N GLY A 102 -1.64 11.42 2.31
CA GLY A 102 -0.95 11.18 1.06
C GLY A 102 -1.85 10.66 -0.05
N VAL A 103 -1.27 10.54 -1.23
CA VAL A 103 -1.88 9.87 -2.38
C VAL A 103 -1.50 8.39 -2.34
N ASP A 104 -2.49 7.51 -2.33
CA ASP A 104 -2.25 6.06 -2.36
C ASP A 104 -1.86 5.62 -3.78
N PHE A 105 -0.64 5.12 -3.93
CA PHE A 105 -0.13 4.61 -5.19
C PHE A 105 -0.52 3.17 -5.45
N ALA A 106 -0.78 2.40 -4.41
CA ALA A 106 -1.17 1.00 -4.56
C ALA A 106 -2.67 0.84 -4.87
N GLY A 107 -3.54 1.54 -4.16
CA GLY A 107 -5.00 1.42 -4.27
C GLY A 107 -5.59 0.21 -3.58
N PHE A 108 -4.76 -0.65 -2.99
CA PHE A 108 -5.14 -1.82 -2.21
C PHE A 108 -4.05 -2.18 -1.19
N GLU A 109 -4.41 -3.03 -0.23
CA GLU A 109 -3.44 -3.52 0.75
C GLU A 109 -2.45 -4.49 0.10
N LEU A 110 -1.17 -4.12 0.07
CA LEU A 110 -0.10 -4.90 -0.57
C LEU A 110 0.17 -6.22 0.14
N ASN A 111 -0.13 -6.33 1.44
CA ASN A 111 -0.01 -7.59 2.20
C ASN A 111 -1.05 -8.66 1.79
N LYS A 112 -2.14 -8.27 1.12
CA LYS A 112 -3.13 -9.20 0.58
C LYS A 112 -2.61 -9.80 -0.72
N ARG A 113 -1.85 -10.87 -0.61
CA ARG A 113 -1.20 -11.56 -1.74
C ARG A 113 -2.18 -12.29 -2.65
N ALA A 114 -1.85 -12.37 -3.94
CA ALA A 114 -2.68 -13.10 -4.92
C ALA A 114 -2.66 -14.61 -4.70
N TYR A 115 -1.57 -15.17 -4.18
CA TYR A 115 -1.44 -16.59 -3.91
C TYR A 115 -2.24 -17.07 -2.69
N LYS A 116 -2.64 -16.16 -1.80
CA LYS A 116 -3.36 -16.49 -0.57
C LYS A 116 -4.84 -16.71 -0.86
N ILE A 117 -5.17 -17.84 -1.45
CA ILE A 117 -6.53 -18.20 -1.87
C ILE A 117 -7.35 -18.69 -0.68
N PHE A 118 -6.74 -19.52 0.17
CA PHE A 118 -7.37 -20.03 1.39
C PHE A 118 -6.90 -19.24 2.61
N LEU A 119 -7.86 -18.74 3.39
CA LEU A 119 -7.60 -17.98 4.61
C LEU A 119 -7.78 -18.89 5.81
N HIS A 120 -6.69 -19.20 6.51
CA HIS A 120 -6.76 -19.83 7.80
C HIS A 120 -6.84 -18.76 8.90
N PRO A 121 -7.66 -18.90 9.96
CA PRO A 121 -7.79 -17.89 11.02
C PRO A 121 -6.46 -17.47 11.67
N ASN A 122 -5.53 -18.43 11.82
CA ASN A 122 -4.20 -18.18 12.40
C ASN A 122 -3.10 -17.98 11.35
N SER A 123 -3.45 -17.64 10.12
CA SER A 123 -2.50 -17.38 9.05
C SER A 123 -1.73 -16.10 9.32
N LEU A 124 -0.42 -16.15 9.18
CA LEU A 124 0.43 -14.97 9.28
C LEU A 124 0.14 -13.97 8.13
N ARG A 125 0.40 -12.70 8.40
CA ARG A 125 0.45 -11.71 7.31
C ARG A 125 1.68 -11.98 6.46
N ALA A 126 1.54 -11.84 5.15
CA ALA A 126 2.64 -12.07 4.22
C ALA A 126 3.86 -11.16 4.49
N THR A 127 3.63 -9.91 4.89
CA THR A 127 4.69 -8.97 5.27
C THR A 127 5.47 -9.44 6.50
N ILE A 128 4.80 -10.06 7.47
CA ILE A 128 5.45 -10.66 8.65
C ILE A 128 6.21 -11.93 8.25
N SER A 129 5.62 -12.78 7.41
CA SER A 129 6.26 -14.00 6.93
C SER A 129 7.55 -13.72 6.15
N TYR A 130 7.55 -12.68 5.32
CA TYR A 130 8.76 -12.20 4.67
C TYR A 130 9.80 -11.69 5.68
N ALA A 131 9.37 -10.92 6.69
CA ALA A 131 10.27 -10.42 7.73
C ALA A 131 10.91 -11.58 8.49
N LEU A 132 10.15 -12.60 8.88
CA LEU A 132 10.67 -13.79 9.55
C LEU A 132 11.71 -14.53 8.70
N ALA A 133 11.43 -14.73 7.40
CA ALA A 133 12.41 -15.34 6.49
C ALA A 133 13.69 -14.50 6.39
N LYS A 134 13.61 -13.17 6.43
CA LYS A 134 14.79 -12.29 6.42
C LYS A 134 15.53 -12.29 7.75
N GLU A 135 14.84 -12.22 8.86
CA GLU A 135 15.42 -12.23 10.22
C GLU A 135 16.06 -13.59 10.56
N SER A 136 15.62 -14.70 9.93
CA SER A 136 16.28 -16.00 10.07
C SER A 136 17.69 -16.04 9.42
N GLY A 137 18.08 -14.97 8.71
CA GLY A 137 19.36 -14.90 7.98
C GLY A 137 19.30 -15.52 6.58
N PHE A 138 18.15 -16.06 6.14
CA PHE A 138 18.02 -16.73 4.84
C PHE A 138 18.53 -15.89 3.66
N GLN A 139 19.44 -16.48 2.89
CA GLN A 139 20.00 -15.93 1.66
C GLN A 139 19.41 -16.65 0.43
N LYS A 140 19.58 -16.02 -0.75
CA LYS A 140 18.93 -16.48 -2.00
C LYS A 140 19.39 -17.85 -2.53
N ASP A 141 20.51 -18.34 -2.07
CA ASP A 141 21.14 -19.60 -2.49
C ASP A 141 21.19 -20.67 -1.39
N GLU A 142 20.56 -20.40 -0.26
CA GLU A 142 20.52 -21.29 0.90
C GLU A 142 19.27 -22.18 0.92
N VAL A 143 19.27 -23.15 1.83
CA VAL A 143 18.12 -23.99 2.13
C VAL A 143 17.32 -23.38 3.27
N LEU A 144 16.00 -23.24 3.09
CA LEU A 144 15.07 -22.84 4.12
C LEU A 144 14.09 -24.01 4.40
N LEU A 145 14.00 -24.39 5.66
CA LEU A 145 13.06 -25.38 6.15
C LEU A 145 12.08 -24.73 7.12
N ASP A 146 10.78 -24.86 6.84
CA ASP A 146 9.69 -24.48 7.76
C ASP A 146 8.96 -25.76 8.24
N PRO A 147 9.43 -26.40 9.35
CA PRO A 147 8.91 -27.67 9.80
C PRO A 147 7.49 -27.56 10.38
N PHE A 148 7.02 -26.37 10.65
CA PHE A 148 5.67 -26.11 11.19
C PHE A 148 4.81 -25.31 10.21
N SER A 149 5.11 -25.41 8.93
CA SER A 149 4.38 -24.72 7.87
C SER A 149 2.90 -25.10 7.91
N ARG A 150 2.06 -24.11 8.11
CA ARG A 150 0.61 -24.31 8.19
C ARG A 150 -0.07 -24.07 6.84
N ASP A 151 0.20 -22.92 6.25
CA ASP A 151 -0.37 -22.46 4.97
C ASP A 151 0.71 -22.07 3.95
N GLY A 152 1.96 -22.41 4.24
CA GLY A 152 3.09 -22.22 3.33
C GLY A 152 3.51 -20.78 3.11
N ILE A 153 3.03 -19.81 3.88
CA ILE A 153 3.30 -18.39 3.59
C ILE A 153 4.78 -18.03 3.76
N ILE A 154 5.46 -18.54 4.81
CA ILE A 154 6.89 -18.28 5.02
C ILE A 154 7.71 -18.81 3.85
N PRO A 155 7.62 -20.09 3.46
CA PRO A 155 8.36 -20.60 2.32
C PRO A 155 7.97 -19.93 0.99
N ILE A 156 6.70 -19.56 0.78
CA ILE A 156 6.29 -18.83 -0.44
C ILE A 156 6.95 -17.44 -0.49
N GLU A 157 6.93 -16.66 0.59
CA GLU A 157 7.57 -15.34 0.63
C GLU A 157 9.10 -15.45 0.46
N ALA A 158 9.73 -16.48 1.05
CA ALA A 158 11.14 -16.78 0.84
C ALA A 158 11.44 -17.13 -0.63
N ALA A 159 10.60 -17.95 -1.28
CA ALA A 159 10.75 -18.29 -2.69
C ALA A 159 10.61 -17.07 -3.61
N LEU A 160 9.63 -16.18 -3.34
CA LEU A 160 9.48 -14.93 -4.08
C LEU A 160 10.73 -14.05 -3.94
N TYR A 161 11.29 -13.95 -2.74
CA TYR A 161 12.55 -13.24 -2.48
C TYR A 161 13.72 -13.87 -3.22
N ALA A 162 13.92 -15.20 -3.10
CA ALA A 162 15.03 -15.91 -3.73
C ALA A 162 15.05 -15.77 -5.25
N ASN A 163 13.86 -15.72 -5.87
CA ASN A 163 13.72 -15.64 -7.33
C ASN A 163 13.59 -14.20 -7.86
N ASP A 164 13.72 -13.17 -7.03
CA ASP A 164 13.44 -11.76 -7.40
C ASP A 164 12.03 -11.58 -8.02
N PHE A 165 11.09 -12.43 -7.62
CA PHE A 165 9.76 -12.45 -8.19
C PHE A 165 8.88 -11.34 -7.56
N PRO A 166 8.31 -10.42 -8.36
CA PRO A 166 7.47 -9.36 -7.83
C PRO A 166 6.22 -9.89 -7.16
N VAL A 167 6.00 -9.56 -5.90
CA VAL A 167 4.87 -10.08 -5.11
C VAL A 167 3.49 -9.75 -5.66
N ASN A 168 3.40 -8.67 -6.43
CA ASN A 168 2.17 -8.23 -7.08
C ASN A 168 2.17 -8.48 -8.59
N TYR A 169 2.92 -9.48 -9.08
CA TYR A 169 3.03 -9.84 -10.49
C TYR A 169 1.66 -9.99 -11.17
N TYR A 170 0.71 -10.64 -10.51
CA TYR A 170 -0.64 -10.91 -11.01
C TYR A 170 -1.66 -9.77 -10.75
N LYS A 171 -1.18 -8.60 -10.29
CA LYS A 171 -2.04 -7.44 -10.00
C LYS A 171 -1.58 -6.17 -10.73
N LYS A 172 -0.85 -6.32 -11.82
CA LYS A 172 -0.28 -5.19 -12.59
C LYS A 172 -1.31 -4.15 -13.01
N ASP A 173 -2.50 -4.60 -13.36
CA ASP A 173 -3.64 -3.81 -13.84
C ASP A 173 -4.44 -3.12 -12.73
N ARG A 174 -4.13 -3.39 -11.46
CA ARG A 174 -4.93 -2.96 -10.31
C ARG A 174 -4.36 -1.76 -9.56
N PHE A 175 -3.15 -1.34 -9.87
CA PHE A 175 -2.50 -0.25 -9.13
C PHE A 175 -3.16 1.11 -9.38
N ALA A 176 -3.42 1.87 -8.30
CA ALA A 176 -3.96 3.21 -8.38
C ALA A 176 -3.05 4.17 -9.16
N PHE A 177 -1.72 3.99 -9.10
CA PHE A 177 -0.79 4.85 -9.84
C PHE A 177 -0.98 4.80 -11.35
N LEU A 178 -1.62 3.77 -11.91
CA LEU A 178 -1.93 3.71 -13.35
C LEU A 178 -2.90 4.81 -13.79
N MET A 179 -3.75 5.27 -12.87
CA MET A 179 -4.71 6.35 -13.12
C MET A 179 -4.09 7.75 -12.94
N LEU A 180 -2.90 7.85 -12.32
CA LEU A 180 -2.33 9.12 -11.88
C LEU A 180 -1.56 9.90 -12.96
N ASN A 181 -1.51 9.40 -14.20
CA ASN A 181 -0.81 10.06 -15.31
C ASN A 181 0.56 10.68 -14.94
N LEU A 182 1.45 9.83 -14.40
CA LEU A 182 2.76 10.25 -13.90
C LEU A 182 3.83 10.42 -15.00
N GLY A 183 3.47 10.29 -16.28
CA GLY A 183 4.41 10.32 -17.39
C GLY A 183 5.34 9.10 -17.45
N VAL A 184 4.94 7.97 -16.84
CA VAL A 184 5.71 6.73 -16.79
C VAL A 184 5.15 5.72 -17.77
N ASP A 185 6.02 5.13 -18.58
CA ASP A 185 5.69 3.94 -19.37
C ASP A 185 5.67 2.72 -18.44
N TYR A 186 4.49 2.41 -17.94
CA TYR A 186 4.30 1.30 -16.97
C TYR A 186 4.57 -0.07 -17.59
N GLU A 187 4.28 -0.25 -18.88
CA GLU A 187 4.54 -1.50 -19.56
C GLU A 187 6.05 -1.79 -19.63
N LYS A 188 6.83 -0.79 -20.03
CA LYS A 188 8.29 -0.86 -20.05
C LYS A 188 8.86 -1.05 -18.63
N LEU A 189 8.28 -0.38 -17.63
CA LEU A 189 8.66 -0.52 -16.22
C LEU A 189 8.49 -1.97 -15.75
N PHE A 190 7.29 -2.55 -15.93
CA PHE A 190 7.02 -3.92 -15.52
C PHE A 190 7.87 -4.93 -16.28
N LYS A 191 7.96 -4.80 -17.61
CA LYS A 191 8.84 -5.68 -18.43
C LYS A 191 10.30 -5.62 -17.98
N GLY A 192 10.80 -4.43 -17.62
CA GLY A 192 12.16 -4.24 -17.12
C GLY A 192 12.42 -4.94 -15.80
N ILE A 193 11.42 -4.98 -14.91
CA ILE A 193 11.51 -5.68 -13.62
C ILE A 193 11.41 -7.19 -13.85
N ASP A 194 10.45 -7.62 -14.65
CA ASP A 194 10.16 -9.05 -14.89
C ASP A 194 11.34 -9.78 -15.55
N ARG A 195 12.15 -9.09 -16.36
CA ARG A 195 13.39 -9.66 -16.93
C ARG A 195 14.42 -10.09 -15.89
N LYS A 196 14.32 -9.57 -14.65
CA LYS A 196 15.22 -9.90 -13.53
C LYS A 196 14.76 -11.11 -12.74
N ILE A 197 13.59 -11.68 -13.04
CA ILE A 197 13.07 -12.87 -12.38
C ILE A 197 14.02 -14.05 -12.65
N ILE A 198 14.47 -14.69 -11.58
CA ILE A 198 15.31 -15.88 -11.66
C ILE A 198 14.43 -17.09 -11.87
N LYS A 199 14.52 -17.71 -13.05
CA LYS A 199 13.69 -18.85 -13.44
C LYS A 199 14.05 -20.17 -12.75
N LYS A 200 15.31 -20.31 -12.30
CA LYS A 200 15.79 -21.48 -11.57
C LYS A 200 16.61 -20.97 -10.40
N SER A 201 16.01 -20.93 -9.23
CA SER A 201 16.75 -20.68 -7.98
C SER A 201 17.58 -21.90 -7.61
N LYS A 202 18.71 -21.66 -6.94
CA LYS A 202 19.49 -22.71 -6.30
C LYS A 202 19.00 -23.01 -4.88
N SER A 203 18.06 -22.20 -4.37
CA SER A 203 17.51 -22.38 -3.03
C SER A 203 16.70 -23.66 -2.93
N GLY A 204 16.90 -24.45 -1.89
CA GLY A 204 15.97 -25.48 -1.44
C GLY A 204 15.00 -24.88 -0.43
N ILE A 205 13.69 -24.90 -0.73
CA ILE A 205 12.66 -24.34 0.15
C ILE A 205 11.65 -25.47 0.43
N TYR A 206 11.51 -25.85 1.71
CA TYR A 206 10.71 -26.99 2.16
C TYR A 206 9.76 -26.61 3.30
#